data_44ab6346b74019418fc19fb6364251f7
#
_entry.id   44ab6346b74019418fc19fb6364251f7
#
_cell.length_a   1.000
_cell.length_b   1.000
_cell.length_c   1.000
_cell.angle_alpha   90.00
_cell.angle_beta   90.00
_cell.angle_gamma   90.00
#
_symmetry.space_group_name_H-M   'P 1'
#
loop_
_entity.id
_entity.type
_entity.pdbx_description
1 polymer ?
#
loop_
_entity_poly.entity_id
_entity_poly.type
_entity_poly.pdbx_seq_one_letter_code
_entity_poly.pdbx_strand_id
1 'polypeptide(L)'
;MSKKRNFIINQMNIPSVVVDQAMNFCAQHGSEKYAVWISREAYKNVNFDYSKLSKIIDWAYSTHPDILSLNFTEALYKSEKWHDDLEQNSSKEFAKRLSLDEKRILYRTLDNKHFFYLLVPSELKHEGKYMGHCIGNNQFYTTRLQKNHIQIISLRDENNLPHVTIEMILQNDGLLRTGQISGKGNKPPIDKYQNMITEY
;
A
#
# COMPACT_ATOMS: atom_id res chain seq x y z
N MET A 1 -3.36 28.57 -12.11
CA MET A 1 -2.25 28.58 -11.09
C MET A 1 -1.87 29.99 -10.59
N SER A 2 -1.65 30.98 -11.44
CA SER A 2 -1.16 32.31 -11.00
C SER A 2 -2.08 33.07 -10.01
N LYS A 3 -3.40 33.06 -10.20
CA LYS A 3 -4.36 33.75 -9.31
C LYS A 3 -4.35 33.21 -7.87
N LYS A 4 -4.32 31.88 -7.72
CA LYS A 4 -4.30 31.22 -6.41
C LYS A 4 -2.98 31.43 -5.68
N ARG A 5 -1.86 31.37 -6.40
CA ARG A 5 -0.53 31.69 -5.89
C ARG A 5 -0.46 33.12 -5.33
N ASN A 6 -0.89 34.09 -6.13
CA ASN A 6 -0.90 35.50 -5.72
C ASN A 6 -1.82 35.76 -4.54
N PHE A 7 -2.98 35.08 -4.48
CA PHE A 7 -3.87 35.13 -3.32
C PHE A 7 -3.16 34.68 -2.04
N ILE A 8 -2.49 33.52 -2.05
CA ILE A 8 -1.81 32.98 -0.87
C ILE A 8 -0.68 33.92 -0.41
N ILE A 9 0.13 34.44 -1.34
CA ILE A 9 1.23 35.33 -1.01
C ILE A 9 0.69 36.65 -0.42
N ASN A 10 -0.25 37.30 -1.11
CA ASN A 10 -0.65 38.66 -0.79
C ASN A 10 -1.69 38.75 0.34
N GLN A 11 -2.60 37.77 0.44
CA GLN A 11 -3.67 37.79 1.44
C GLN A 11 -3.30 37.05 2.74
N MET A 12 -2.44 36.05 2.64
CA MET A 12 -2.02 35.26 3.80
C MET A 12 -0.61 35.61 4.29
N ASN A 13 0.08 36.51 3.59
CA ASN A 13 1.45 36.97 3.90
C ASN A 13 2.44 35.79 4.07
N ILE A 14 2.31 34.77 3.21
CA ILE A 14 3.19 33.60 3.21
C ILE A 14 4.32 33.85 2.19
N PRO A 15 5.59 33.61 2.56
CA PRO A 15 6.72 33.77 1.64
C PRO A 15 6.55 32.96 0.34
N SER A 16 6.90 33.57 -0.79
CA SER A 16 6.72 32.97 -2.11
C SER A 16 7.38 31.60 -2.25
N VAL A 17 8.56 31.40 -1.64
CA VAL A 17 9.29 30.14 -1.65
C VAL A 17 8.47 28.99 -1.04
N VAL A 18 7.77 29.24 0.07
CA VAL A 18 6.90 28.25 0.73
C VAL A 18 5.68 27.94 -0.16
N VAL A 19 5.09 28.97 -0.74
CA VAL A 19 3.94 28.81 -1.65
C VAL A 19 4.35 28.03 -2.89
N ASP A 20 5.51 28.32 -3.47
CA ASP A 20 6.00 27.63 -4.65
C ASP A 20 6.30 26.15 -4.39
N GLN A 21 6.85 25.80 -3.24
CA GLN A 21 7.04 24.41 -2.82
C GLN A 21 5.69 23.68 -2.67
N ALA A 22 4.73 24.30 -1.99
CA ALA A 22 3.38 23.73 -1.84
C ALA A 22 2.67 23.56 -3.19
N MET A 23 2.77 24.54 -4.08
CA MET A 23 2.18 24.48 -5.42
C MET A 23 2.81 23.40 -6.30
N ASN A 24 4.14 23.24 -6.22
CA ASN A 24 4.85 22.18 -6.94
C ASN A 24 4.43 20.80 -6.45
N PHE A 25 4.35 20.61 -5.13
CA PHE A 25 3.81 19.37 -4.56
C PHE A 25 2.39 19.10 -5.07
N CYS A 26 1.49 20.09 -5.00
CA CYS A 26 0.13 19.95 -5.47
C CYS A 26 0.04 19.58 -6.96
N ALA A 27 0.87 20.17 -7.80
CA ALA A 27 0.90 19.88 -9.23
C ALA A 27 1.34 18.44 -9.53
N GLN A 28 2.34 17.93 -8.77
CA GLN A 28 2.82 16.57 -8.92
C GLN A 28 1.79 15.51 -8.45
N HIS A 29 0.93 15.86 -7.49
CA HIS A 29 -0.01 14.91 -6.86
C HIS A 29 -1.48 15.19 -7.21
N GLY A 30 -1.77 16.10 -8.15
CA GLY A 30 -3.15 16.44 -8.55
C GLY A 30 -3.98 17.01 -7.39
N SER A 31 -3.35 17.75 -6.45
CA SER A 31 -3.97 18.16 -5.19
C SER A 31 -4.12 19.68 -5.02
N GLU A 32 -4.30 20.40 -6.11
CA GLU A 32 -4.33 21.88 -6.14
C GLU A 32 -5.39 22.51 -5.22
N LYS A 33 -6.50 21.81 -4.94
CA LYS A 33 -7.53 22.30 -4.02
C LYS A 33 -7.01 22.47 -2.59
N TYR A 34 -5.95 21.77 -2.20
CA TYR A 34 -5.33 21.81 -0.87
C TYR A 34 -4.15 22.78 -0.75
N ALA A 35 -3.77 23.45 -1.83
CA ALA A 35 -2.59 24.31 -1.86
C ALA A 35 -2.60 25.41 -0.78
N VAL A 36 -3.75 25.98 -0.46
CA VAL A 36 -3.91 27.01 0.58
C VAL A 36 -3.57 26.43 1.95
N TRP A 37 -4.13 25.28 2.28
CA TRP A 37 -3.86 24.60 3.55
C TRP A 37 -2.39 24.17 3.66
N ILE A 38 -1.85 23.52 2.61
CA ILE A 38 -0.45 23.08 2.61
C ILE A 38 0.50 24.27 2.80
N SER A 39 0.29 25.38 2.09
CA SER A 39 1.13 26.59 2.23
C SER A 39 1.06 27.15 3.64
N ARG A 40 -0.12 27.21 4.23
CA ARG A 40 -0.33 27.70 5.60
C ARG A 40 0.40 26.82 6.62
N GLU A 41 0.24 25.50 6.52
CA GLU A 41 0.83 24.57 7.48
C GLU A 41 2.36 24.46 7.30
N ALA A 42 2.86 24.49 6.07
CA ALA A 42 4.30 24.53 5.81
C ALA A 42 4.96 25.82 6.32
N TYR A 43 4.26 26.96 6.27
CA TYR A 43 4.75 28.21 6.82
C TYR A 43 4.79 28.22 8.35
N LYS A 44 3.80 27.60 9.00
CA LYS A 44 3.72 27.53 10.47
C LYS A 44 4.69 26.54 11.10
N ASN A 45 5.10 25.52 10.38
CA ASN A 45 5.91 24.43 10.90
C ASN A 45 7.32 24.45 10.29
N VAL A 46 8.33 24.77 11.09
CA VAL A 46 9.74 24.75 10.66
C VAL A 46 10.19 23.35 10.19
N ASN A 47 9.60 22.30 10.77
CA ASN A 47 9.90 20.90 10.46
C ASN A 47 8.76 20.25 9.64
N PHE A 48 8.19 20.97 8.69
CA PHE A 48 7.11 20.45 7.86
C PHE A 48 7.60 19.33 6.94
N ASP A 49 7.02 18.15 7.11
CA ASP A 49 7.42 16.95 6.37
C ASP A 49 6.47 16.69 5.18
N TYR A 50 6.91 17.06 3.99
CA TYR A 50 6.16 16.83 2.74
C TYR A 50 5.93 15.35 2.45
N SER A 51 6.76 14.42 2.96
CA SER A 51 6.61 12.99 2.72
C SER A 51 5.31 12.42 3.32
N LYS A 52 4.79 13.07 4.35
CA LYS A 52 3.54 12.67 5.04
C LYS A 52 2.28 13.21 4.38
N LEU A 53 2.41 14.20 3.49
CA LEU A 53 1.25 14.82 2.84
C LEU A 53 0.46 13.86 1.96
N SER A 54 1.10 12.88 1.32
CA SER A 54 0.40 11.93 0.45
C SER A 54 -0.72 11.20 1.19
N LYS A 55 -0.47 10.74 2.43
CA LYS A 55 -1.48 10.09 3.28
C LYS A 55 -2.62 11.05 3.64
N ILE A 56 -2.28 12.28 4.04
CA ILE A 56 -3.28 13.30 4.40
C ILE A 56 -4.16 13.63 3.20
N ILE A 57 -3.57 13.79 2.03
CA ILE A 57 -4.28 14.13 0.80
C ILE A 57 -5.21 12.98 0.37
N ASP A 58 -4.75 11.73 0.45
CA ASP A 58 -5.54 10.54 0.14
C ASP A 58 -6.78 10.45 1.06
N TRP A 59 -6.57 10.59 2.37
CA TRP A 59 -7.66 10.69 3.35
C TRP A 59 -8.62 11.82 3.03
N ALA A 60 -8.10 13.03 2.75
CA ALA A 60 -8.91 14.21 2.50
C ALA A 60 -9.72 14.11 1.20
N TYR A 61 -9.20 13.44 0.17
CA TYR A 61 -9.97 13.14 -1.05
C TYR A 61 -11.08 12.13 -0.82
N SER A 62 -10.85 11.16 0.05
CA SER A 62 -11.81 10.07 0.30
C SER A 62 -12.93 10.46 1.26
N THR A 63 -12.63 11.30 2.26
CA THR A 63 -13.58 11.63 3.34
C THR A 63 -14.12 13.05 3.29
N HIS A 64 -13.55 13.92 2.43
CA HIS A 64 -13.95 15.33 2.25
C HIS A 64 -14.05 16.13 3.56
N PRO A 65 -13.05 16.07 4.47
CA PRO A 65 -13.10 16.82 5.71
C PRO A 65 -12.97 18.32 5.46
N ASP A 66 -13.40 19.14 6.42
CA ASP A 66 -13.00 20.55 6.45
C ASP A 66 -11.53 20.66 6.88
N ILE A 67 -10.62 20.40 5.93
CA ILE A 67 -9.18 20.40 6.20
C ILE A 67 -8.66 21.81 6.59
N LEU A 68 -9.36 22.87 6.17
CA LEU A 68 -8.96 24.22 6.51
C LEU A 68 -9.08 24.53 8.00
N SER A 69 -9.95 23.82 8.72
CA SER A 69 -10.09 23.95 10.18
C SER A 69 -9.00 23.19 10.97
N LEU A 70 -8.25 22.30 10.31
CA LEU A 70 -7.26 21.42 10.96
C LEU A 70 -5.85 21.97 10.81
N ASN A 71 -5.01 21.75 11.83
CA ASN A 71 -3.55 21.89 11.71
C ASN A 71 -2.94 20.59 11.14
N PHE A 72 -1.63 20.64 10.79
CA PHE A 72 -0.93 19.51 10.20
C PHE A 72 -0.94 18.25 11.08
N THR A 73 -0.71 18.41 12.38
CA THR A 73 -0.67 17.28 13.32
C THR A 73 -2.03 16.59 13.46
N GLU A 74 -3.10 17.38 13.54
CA GLU A 74 -4.47 16.86 13.59
C GLU A 74 -4.87 16.13 12.31
N ALA A 75 -4.52 16.72 11.15
CA ALA A 75 -4.79 16.11 9.85
C ALA A 75 -4.01 14.81 9.68
N LEU A 76 -2.74 14.79 10.10
CA LEU A 76 -1.90 13.59 10.06
C LEU A 76 -2.49 12.48 10.94
N TYR A 77 -2.81 12.78 12.20
CA TYR A 77 -3.41 11.82 13.13
C TYR A 77 -4.72 11.22 12.57
N LYS A 78 -5.61 12.07 12.04
CA LYS A 78 -6.88 11.60 11.45
C LYS A 78 -6.66 10.75 10.21
N SER A 79 -5.69 11.11 9.38
CA SER A 79 -5.35 10.33 8.19
C SER A 79 -4.73 8.97 8.54
N GLU A 80 -3.82 8.92 9.51
CA GLU A 80 -3.22 7.67 9.99
C GLU A 80 -4.30 6.74 10.54
N LYS A 81 -5.17 7.24 11.43
CA LYS A 81 -6.28 6.46 11.96
C LYS A 81 -7.20 5.91 10.86
N TRP A 82 -7.53 6.71 9.86
CA TRP A 82 -8.37 6.28 8.74
C TRP A 82 -7.68 5.18 7.90
N HIS A 83 -6.39 5.31 7.64
CA HIS A 83 -5.62 4.26 6.94
C HIS A 83 -5.57 2.97 7.75
N ASP A 84 -5.37 3.05 9.08
CA ASP A 84 -5.39 1.89 9.98
C ASP A 84 -6.77 1.21 9.99
N ASP A 85 -7.85 1.98 10.06
CA ASP A 85 -9.23 1.47 10.01
C ASP A 85 -9.52 0.78 8.65
N LEU A 86 -9.04 1.36 7.54
CA LEU A 86 -9.14 0.73 6.22
C LEU A 86 -8.36 -0.58 6.15
N GLU A 87 -7.16 -0.61 6.70
CA GLU A 87 -6.33 -1.82 6.73
C GLU A 87 -6.98 -2.92 7.56
N GLN A 88 -7.49 -2.58 8.76
CA GLN A 88 -8.21 -3.53 9.62
C GLN A 88 -9.49 -4.05 8.95
N ASN A 89 -10.26 -3.18 8.30
CA ASN A 89 -11.49 -3.58 7.61
C ASN A 89 -11.18 -4.43 6.38
N SER A 90 -10.15 -4.08 5.61
CA SER A 90 -9.66 -4.89 4.48
C SER A 90 -9.18 -6.26 4.94
N SER A 91 -8.50 -6.33 6.09
CA SER A 91 -8.04 -7.58 6.69
C SER A 91 -9.19 -8.48 7.10
N LYS A 92 -10.20 -7.92 7.78
CA LYS A 92 -11.41 -8.64 8.19
C LYS A 92 -12.21 -9.14 6.99
N GLU A 93 -12.34 -8.33 5.95
CA GLU A 93 -13.04 -8.70 4.72
C GLU A 93 -12.28 -9.78 3.94
N PHE A 94 -10.95 -9.68 3.89
CA PHE A 94 -10.09 -10.69 3.28
C PHE A 94 -10.26 -12.04 3.98
N ALA A 95 -10.16 -12.08 5.30
CA ALA A 95 -10.30 -13.30 6.09
C ALA A 95 -11.69 -13.96 5.96
N LYS A 96 -12.74 -13.15 5.78
CA LYS A 96 -14.12 -13.68 5.59
C LYS A 96 -14.35 -14.29 4.22
N ARG A 97 -13.68 -13.81 3.17
CA ARG A 97 -13.96 -14.19 1.77
C ARG A 97 -13.22 -15.41 1.29
N LEU A 98 -12.15 -15.79 1.96
CA LEU A 98 -11.31 -16.92 1.55
C LEU A 98 -11.41 -18.03 2.61
N SER A 99 -12.22 -19.04 2.32
CA SER A 99 -12.12 -20.29 3.07
C SER A 99 -10.75 -20.91 2.82
N LEU A 100 -10.00 -21.16 3.88
CA LEU A 100 -8.73 -21.84 3.81
C LEU A 100 -8.93 -23.28 3.34
N ASP A 101 -8.31 -23.66 2.23
CA ASP A 101 -8.24 -25.04 1.77
C ASP A 101 -6.94 -25.67 2.30
N GLU A 102 -7.05 -26.48 3.35
CA GLU A 102 -5.91 -27.15 4.00
C GLU A 102 -5.05 -27.96 3.01
N LYS A 103 -5.63 -28.48 1.92
CA LYS A 103 -4.89 -29.24 0.89
C LYS A 103 -3.90 -28.37 0.09
N ARG A 104 -4.04 -27.06 0.15
CA ARG A 104 -3.16 -26.11 -0.53
C ARG A 104 -2.11 -25.48 0.39
N ILE A 105 -2.08 -25.88 1.65
CA ILE A 105 -0.98 -25.52 2.56
C ILE A 105 0.22 -26.39 2.19
N LEU A 106 1.28 -25.77 1.72
CA LEU A 106 2.52 -26.42 1.28
C LEU A 106 3.43 -26.72 2.46
N TYR A 107 3.49 -25.78 3.40
CA TYR A 107 4.36 -25.86 4.57
C TYR A 107 3.81 -25.01 5.70
N ARG A 108 3.94 -25.47 6.95
CA ARG A 108 3.70 -24.68 8.16
C ARG A 108 5.04 -24.35 8.80
N THR A 109 5.24 -23.09 9.16
CA THR A 109 6.48 -22.63 9.82
C THR A 109 6.65 -23.27 11.19
N LEU A 110 7.90 -23.29 11.68
CA LEU A 110 8.23 -23.91 12.97
C LEU A 110 7.49 -23.29 14.16
N ASP A 111 7.10 -22.02 14.06
CA ASP A 111 6.30 -21.34 15.08
C ASP A 111 4.81 -21.74 15.06
N ASN A 112 4.37 -22.52 14.07
CA ASN A 112 2.99 -22.92 13.80
C ASN A 112 1.98 -21.75 13.67
N LYS A 113 2.47 -20.51 13.53
CA LYS A 113 1.65 -19.30 13.39
C LYS A 113 1.55 -18.80 11.95
N HIS A 114 2.37 -19.35 11.06
CA HIS A 114 2.41 -18.98 9.67
C HIS A 114 2.41 -20.23 8.78
N PHE A 115 2.00 -20.05 7.54
CA PHE A 115 2.00 -21.13 6.55
C PHE A 115 2.16 -20.59 5.12
N PHE A 116 2.75 -21.41 4.26
CA PHE A 116 2.87 -21.18 2.83
C PHE A 116 1.70 -21.79 2.12
N TYR A 117 0.96 -20.98 1.37
CA TYR A 117 -0.31 -21.32 0.76
C TYR A 117 -0.28 -21.13 -0.76
N LEU A 118 -0.65 -22.18 -1.51
CA LEU A 118 -0.69 -22.14 -2.96
C LEU A 118 -1.95 -21.44 -3.45
N LEU A 119 -1.76 -20.33 -4.18
CA LEU A 119 -2.86 -19.55 -4.73
C LEU A 119 -3.41 -20.16 -6.02
N VAL A 120 -4.70 -20.00 -6.22
CA VAL A 120 -5.40 -20.27 -7.49
C VAL A 120 -5.79 -18.96 -8.20
N PRO A 121 -6.08 -18.99 -9.52
CA PRO A 121 -6.38 -17.79 -10.30
C PRO A 121 -7.46 -16.88 -9.70
N SER A 122 -8.51 -17.45 -9.10
CA SER A 122 -9.60 -16.68 -8.48
C SER A 122 -9.19 -15.88 -7.25
N GLU A 123 -8.09 -16.22 -6.61
CA GLU A 123 -7.59 -15.57 -5.39
C GLU A 123 -6.61 -14.44 -5.68
N LEU A 124 -5.99 -14.40 -6.87
CA LEU A 124 -4.95 -13.41 -7.20
C LEU A 124 -5.43 -11.97 -7.04
N LYS A 125 -6.69 -11.69 -7.40
CA LYS A 125 -7.25 -10.33 -7.27
C LYS A 125 -7.34 -9.89 -5.80
N HIS A 126 -7.70 -10.81 -4.89
CA HIS A 126 -7.79 -10.51 -3.46
C HIS A 126 -6.41 -10.34 -2.85
N GLU A 127 -5.49 -11.25 -3.16
CA GLU A 127 -4.10 -11.18 -2.73
C GLU A 127 -3.44 -9.88 -3.19
N GLY A 128 -3.54 -9.56 -4.49
CA GLY A 128 -2.96 -8.36 -5.07
C GLY A 128 -3.52 -7.08 -4.47
N LYS A 129 -4.83 -7.03 -4.21
CA LYS A 129 -5.46 -5.87 -3.56
C LYS A 129 -4.96 -5.68 -2.12
N TYR A 130 -4.89 -6.76 -1.34
CA TYR A 130 -4.45 -6.70 0.05
C TYR A 130 -2.97 -6.36 0.18
N MET A 131 -2.13 -7.02 -0.63
CA MET A 131 -0.69 -6.84 -0.60
C MET A 131 -0.20 -5.59 -1.35
N GLY A 132 -1.05 -4.93 -2.14
CA GLY A 132 -0.64 -3.81 -3.00
C GLY A 132 0.24 -4.25 -4.17
N HIS A 133 -0.02 -5.44 -4.73
CA HIS A 133 0.73 -6.01 -5.84
C HIS A 133 -0.05 -5.97 -7.15
N CYS A 134 0.66 -5.95 -8.29
CA CYS A 134 0.06 -6.00 -9.61
C CYS A 134 -0.51 -7.38 -10.01
N ILE A 135 -0.24 -8.46 -9.24
CA ILE A 135 -0.66 -9.83 -9.58
C ILE A 135 -2.18 -9.98 -9.74
N GLY A 136 -2.97 -9.15 -9.06
CA GLY A 136 -4.42 -9.17 -9.11
C GLY A 136 -5.05 -8.36 -10.24
N ASN A 137 -4.31 -7.45 -10.85
CA ASN A 137 -4.82 -6.47 -11.81
C ASN A 137 -4.48 -6.81 -13.27
N ASN A 138 -3.75 -7.90 -13.49
CA ASN A 138 -3.16 -8.23 -14.78
C ASN A 138 -3.49 -9.67 -15.16
N GLN A 139 -4.09 -9.86 -16.33
CA GLN A 139 -4.35 -11.20 -16.90
C GLN A 139 -3.07 -12.02 -17.13
N PHE A 140 -1.91 -11.36 -17.20
CA PHE A 140 -0.62 -12.00 -17.38
C PHE A 140 -0.36 -13.10 -16.33
N TYR A 141 -0.50 -12.78 -15.05
CA TYR A 141 -0.29 -13.76 -13.98
C TYR A 141 -1.38 -14.85 -13.98
N THR A 142 -2.63 -14.46 -14.18
CA THR A 142 -3.75 -15.41 -14.25
C THR A 142 -3.54 -16.45 -15.37
N THR A 143 -3.15 -15.98 -16.56
CA THR A 143 -2.92 -16.86 -17.72
C THR A 143 -1.74 -17.79 -17.49
N ARG A 144 -0.63 -17.30 -16.95
CA ARG A 144 0.57 -18.11 -16.66
C ARG A 144 0.29 -19.17 -15.60
N LEU A 145 -0.48 -18.82 -14.56
CA LEU A 145 -0.89 -19.74 -13.51
C LEU A 145 -1.80 -20.85 -14.06
N GLN A 146 -2.81 -20.50 -14.89
CA GLN A 146 -3.69 -21.47 -15.55
C GLN A 146 -2.96 -22.43 -16.49
N LYS A 147 -1.86 -21.97 -17.11
CA LYS A 147 -1.00 -22.79 -17.98
C LYS A 147 0.08 -23.57 -17.21
N ASN A 148 0.08 -23.48 -15.89
CA ASN A 148 1.11 -24.07 -15.02
C ASN A 148 2.55 -23.60 -15.33
N HIS A 149 2.73 -22.41 -15.95
CA HIS A 149 4.04 -21.83 -16.19
C HIS A 149 4.64 -21.20 -14.93
N ILE A 150 3.79 -20.87 -13.98
CA ILE A 150 4.17 -20.33 -12.66
C ILE A 150 3.30 -20.96 -11.57
N GLN A 151 3.81 -20.87 -10.34
CA GLN A 151 3.02 -21.00 -9.13
C GLN A 151 3.14 -19.70 -8.33
N ILE A 152 2.07 -19.30 -7.66
CA ILE A 152 2.08 -18.17 -6.73
C ILE A 152 1.80 -18.70 -5.34
N ILE A 153 2.73 -18.44 -4.43
CA ILE A 153 2.67 -18.90 -3.05
C ILE A 153 2.55 -17.67 -2.15
N SER A 154 1.64 -17.74 -1.20
CA SER A 154 1.42 -16.69 -0.20
C SER A 154 1.86 -17.19 1.17
N LEU A 155 2.77 -16.47 1.84
CA LEU A 155 3.04 -16.67 3.25
C LEU A 155 1.97 -15.94 4.04
N ARG A 156 1.20 -16.68 4.84
CA ARG A 156 0.05 -16.20 5.60
C ARG A 156 0.20 -16.49 7.09
N ASP A 157 -0.45 -15.69 7.92
CA ASP A 157 -0.54 -15.92 9.36
C ASP A 157 -1.76 -16.81 9.75
N GLU A 158 -1.91 -17.08 11.02
CA GLU A 158 -3.01 -17.85 11.61
C GLU A 158 -4.41 -17.27 11.31
N ASN A 159 -4.49 -15.98 10.99
CA ASN A 159 -5.72 -15.30 10.59
C ASN A 159 -5.94 -15.35 9.07
N ASN A 160 -5.14 -16.14 8.33
CA ASN A 160 -5.16 -16.26 6.89
C ASN A 160 -4.80 -14.94 6.15
N LEU A 161 -4.05 -14.05 6.79
CA LEU A 161 -3.62 -12.77 6.20
C LEU A 161 -2.27 -12.92 5.51
N PRO A 162 -2.13 -12.46 4.24
CA PRO A 162 -0.87 -12.57 3.52
C PRO A 162 0.15 -11.52 3.98
N HIS A 163 1.40 -11.92 4.00
CA HIS A 163 2.56 -11.10 4.37
C HIS A 163 3.66 -11.07 3.31
N VAL A 164 3.78 -12.17 2.55
CA VAL A 164 4.73 -12.29 1.44
C VAL A 164 4.07 -13.04 0.29
N THR A 165 4.33 -12.58 -0.93
CA THR A 165 3.93 -13.28 -2.15
C THR A 165 5.17 -13.71 -2.91
N ILE A 166 5.23 -14.99 -3.28
CA ILE A 166 6.37 -15.63 -3.96
C ILE A 166 5.90 -16.13 -5.32
N GLU A 167 6.57 -15.70 -6.39
CA GLU A 167 6.44 -16.28 -7.72
C GLU A 167 7.47 -17.40 -7.91
N MET A 168 7.01 -18.59 -8.24
CA MET A 168 7.84 -19.70 -8.66
C MET A 168 7.64 -19.92 -10.17
N ILE A 169 8.71 -20.01 -10.93
CA ILE A 169 8.69 -20.11 -12.39
C ILE A 169 9.12 -21.52 -12.79
N LEU A 170 8.26 -22.22 -13.55
CA LEU A 170 8.60 -23.51 -14.13
C LEU A 170 9.63 -23.31 -15.23
N GLN A 171 10.78 -23.94 -15.08
CA GLN A 171 11.86 -23.92 -16.05
C GLN A 171 11.73 -25.04 -17.09
N ASN A 172 12.52 -24.95 -18.16
CA ASN A 172 12.54 -25.96 -19.24
C ASN A 172 13.02 -27.35 -18.77
N ASP A 173 13.75 -27.40 -17.65
CA ASP A 173 14.19 -28.64 -17.01
C ASP A 173 13.11 -29.29 -16.12
N GLY A 174 11.90 -28.70 -16.05
CA GLY A 174 10.80 -29.16 -15.23
C GLY A 174 10.87 -28.75 -13.77
N LEU A 175 11.90 -27.99 -13.36
CA LEU A 175 12.06 -27.51 -11.97
C LEU A 175 11.41 -26.15 -11.78
N LEU A 176 10.84 -25.94 -10.59
CA LEU A 176 10.39 -24.63 -10.16
C LEU A 176 11.57 -23.86 -9.56
N ARG A 177 11.75 -22.61 -10.02
CA ARG A 177 12.74 -21.71 -9.45
C ARG A 177 12.07 -20.41 -9.01
N THR A 178 12.59 -19.83 -7.93
CA THR A 178 12.09 -18.55 -7.43
C THR A 178 12.29 -17.45 -8.47
N GLY A 179 11.20 -16.81 -8.84
CA GLY A 179 11.19 -15.64 -9.70
C GLY A 179 11.26 -14.36 -8.87
N GLN A 180 10.17 -13.99 -8.22
CA GLN A 180 10.07 -12.78 -7.39
C GLN A 180 9.56 -13.11 -6.00
N ILE A 181 10.10 -12.42 -4.99
CA ILE A 181 9.62 -12.44 -3.60
C ILE A 181 9.29 -11.01 -3.20
N SER A 182 8.04 -10.77 -2.82
CA SER A 182 7.55 -9.42 -2.50
C SER A 182 6.75 -9.40 -1.20
N GLY A 183 7.11 -8.50 -0.32
CA GLY A 183 6.29 -8.08 0.80
C GLY A 183 5.25 -7.04 0.39
N LYS A 184 4.51 -6.46 1.34
CA LYS A 184 3.44 -5.49 1.09
C LYS A 184 3.94 -4.27 0.30
N GLY A 185 3.18 -3.85 -0.71
CA GLY A 185 3.50 -2.72 -1.59
C GLY A 185 4.71 -2.97 -2.51
N ASN A 186 4.96 -4.21 -2.91
CA ASN A 186 6.13 -4.64 -3.70
C ASN A 186 7.48 -4.34 -3.04
N LYS A 187 7.50 -4.13 -1.73
CA LYS A 187 8.75 -3.97 -0.97
C LYS A 187 9.39 -5.32 -0.70
N PRO A 188 10.70 -5.38 -0.41
CA PRO A 188 11.30 -6.59 0.13
C PRO A 188 10.57 -7.06 1.39
N PRO A 189 10.46 -8.37 1.63
CA PRO A 189 9.95 -8.89 2.90
C PRO A 189 10.77 -8.35 4.08
N ILE A 190 10.13 -8.08 5.21
CA ILE A 190 10.83 -7.72 6.45
C ILE A 190 11.60 -8.94 7.00
N ASP A 191 12.61 -8.70 7.82
CA ASP A 191 13.54 -9.73 8.33
C ASP A 191 12.83 -10.93 8.96
N LYS A 192 11.77 -10.70 9.71
CA LYS A 192 10.94 -11.76 10.29
C LYS A 192 10.48 -12.78 9.24
N TYR A 193 10.03 -12.32 8.08
CA TYR A 193 9.52 -13.21 7.03
C TYR A 193 10.63 -13.78 6.13
N GLN A 194 11.78 -13.09 6.03
CA GLN A 194 12.95 -13.63 5.32
C GLN A 194 13.43 -14.94 5.96
N ASN A 195 13.48 -15.01 7.28
CA ASN A 195 13.84 -16.25 8.00
C ASN A 195 12.85 -17.38 7.67
N MET A 196 11.54 -17.11 7.67
CA MET A 196 10.52 -18.11 7.33
C MET A 196 10.62 -18.60 5.88
N ILE A 197 10.99 -17.71 4.94
CA ILE A 197 11.21 -18.07 3.54
C ILE A 197 12.41 -19.00 3.40
N THR A 198 13.43 -18.83 4.22
CA THR A 198 14.62 -19.69 4.22
C THR A 198 14.34 -21.08 4.80
N GLU A 199 13.33 -21.20 5.68
CA GLU A 199 12.87 -22.48 6.23
C GLU A 199 12.09 -23.31 5.19
N TYR A 200 11.41 -22.66 4.26
CA TYR A 200 10.60 -23.27 3.21
C TYR A 200 11.44 -23.72 2.02
#